data_46acb85020421fe2bfa47e62b88b5e9a
#
_entry.id   46acb85020421fe2bfa47e62b88b5e9a
#
_cell.length_a   1.000
_cell.length_b   1.000
_cell.length_c   1.000
_cell.angle_alpha   90.00
_cell.angle_beta   90.00
_cell.angle_gamma   90.00
#
_symmetry.space_group_name_H-M   'P 1'
#
loop_
_entity.id
_entity.type
_entity.pdbx_description
1 polymer ?
#
loop_
_entity_poly.entity_id
_entity_poly.type
_entity_poly.pdbx_seq_one_letter_code
_entity_poly.pdbx_strand_id
1 'polypeptide(L)'
;MSDILIKNGTVVDGTGANAFVADVRVRGGVIAEVGQNLAPAGERVFDAENCYVCPGFIESHTHYDASMWWQPDLDPLPGYGATTMIMGNCGFSMAPLHPSKQARDEVMGIFSFFEDIPIGPFQQNVPWDWTTWSEYRKSFEKSVKVPLNYTSYVGHIPLRLAAMGMDAWERAATPEEIATMAELLDDALAAGALGLSDNMHDHDGTDRAVPSLLACDAEFEALFDVMDRYPATCYQVIVDTFMRMNGPANLKRLEALLAGRKIRVQIAGGIPTLFFQAGILPEMQKSIASMREAGVDVWPGFAHVSPTS
;
A
#
# COMPACT_ATOMS: atom_id res chain seq x y z
N MET A 1 -0.57 -18.69 -20.01
CA MET A 1 -0.25 -19.56 -18.84
C MET A 1 -0.56 -20.99 -19.26
N SER A 2 0.29 -21.94 -18.89
CA SER A 2 -0.01 -23.38 -19.10
C SER A 2 -1.03 -23.85 -18.08
N ASP A 3 -1.96 -24.71 -18.51
CA ASP A 3 -2.93 -25.35 -17.62
C ASP A 3 -2.22 -26.29 -16.64
N ILE A 4 -2.70 -26.37 -15.41
CA ILE A 4 -2.13 -27.20 -14.35
C ILE A 4 -3.20 -27.98 -13.59
N LEU A 5 -2.84 -29.17 -13.12
CA LEU A 5 -3.62 -29.98 -12.19
C LEU A 5 -2.77 -30.26 -10.96
N ILE A 6 -3.18 -29.74 -9.82
CA ILE A 6 -2.55 -30.00 -8.52
C ILE A 6 -3.33 -31.11 -7.86
N LYS A 7 -2.66 -32.22 -7.49
CA LYS A 7 -3.29 -33.43 -6.95
C LYS A 7 -2.94 -33.65 -5.49
N ASN A 8 -3.84 -34.32 -4.77
CA ASN A 8 -3.62 -34.85 -3.42
C ASN A 8 -3.33 -33.78 -2.35
N GLY A 9 -3.55 -32.50 -2.61
CA GLY A 9 -3.21 -31.43 -1.68
C GLY A 9 -4.24 -31.22 -0.57
N THR A 10 -3.80 -30.69 0.56
CA THR A 10 -4.69 -30.17 1.59
C THR A 10 -5.06 -28.74 1.23
N VAL A 11 -6.28 -28.52 0.76
CA VAL A 11 -6.75 -27.23 0.29
C VAL A 11 -7.16 -26.34 1.46
N VAL A 12 -6.62 -25.11 1.46
CA VAL A 12 -7.02 -23.98 2.32
C VAL A 12 -7.49 -22.87 1.39
N ASP A 13 -8.80 -22.71 1.24
CA ASP A 13 -9.38 -21.87 0.18
C ASP A 13 -9.54 -20.39 0.53
N GLY A 14 -9.16 -19.98 1.75
CA GLY A 14 -9.25 -18.59 2.22
C GLY A 14 -10.64 -18.18 2.70
N THR A 15 -11.63 -19.06 2.70
CA THR A 15 -13.00 -18.75 3.18
C THR A 15 -13.14 -18.78 4.70
N GLY A 16 -12.14 -19.29 5.41
CA GLY A 16 -12.19 -19.57 6.86
C GLY A 16 -12.81 -20.93 7.20
N ALA A 17 -13.21 -21.71 6.21
CA ALA A 17 -13.65 -23.11 6.40
C ALA A 17 -12.47 -24.02 6.76
N ASN A 18 -12.78 -25.19 7.30
CA ASN A 18 -11.76 -26.22 7.58
C ASN A 18 -11.07 -26.65 6.29
N ALA A 19 -9.76 -26.90 6.38
CA ALA A 19 -8.97 -27.46 5.30
C ALA A 19 -9.51 -28.86 4.90
N PHE A 20 -9.44 -29.20 3.62
CA PHE A 20 -9.91 -30.46 3.07
C PHE A 20 -8.99 -30.99 1.99
N VAL A 21 -8.94 -32.30 1.80
CA VAL A 21 -8.11 -32.94 0.76
C VAL A 21 -8.85 -32.91 -0.56
N ALA A 22 -8.23 -32.32 -1.60
CA ALA A 22 -8.77 -32.27 -2.94
C ALA A 22 -7.68 -32.03 -4.00
N ASP A 23 -8.05 -32.28 -5.26
CA ASP A 23 -7.30 -31.86 -6.43
C ASP A 23 -7.82 -30.49 -6.90
N VAL A 24 -6.94 -29.66 -7.45
CA VAL A 24 -7.28 -28.32 -7.98
C VAL A 24 -6.81 -28.22 -9.42
N ARG A 25 -7.74 -27.96 -10.33
CA ARG A 25 -7.46 -27.73 -11.74
C ARG A 25 -7.51 -26.26 -12.08
N VAL A 26 -6.45 -25.75 -12.69
CA VAL A 26 -6.37 -24.38 -13.21
C VAL A 26 -6.31 -24.43 -14.74
N ARG A 27 -7.20 -23.68 -15.41
CA ARG A 27 -7.24 -23.53 -16.87
C ARG A 27 -7.40 -22.07 -17.25
N GLY A 28 -6.61 -21.63 -18.20
CA GLY A 28 -6.67 -20.25 -18.65
C GLY A 28 -6.43 -19.21 -17.54
N GLY A 29 -5.70 -19.57 -16.48
CA GLY A 29 -5.40 -18.69 -15.36
C GLY A 29 -6.49 -18.60 -14.29
N VAL A 30 -7.55 -19.44 -14.36
CA VAL A 30 -8.62 -19.49 -13.35
C VAL A 30 -8.73 -20.90 -12.75
N ILE A 31 -9.19 -20.98 -11.50
CA ILE A 31 -9.55 -22.26 -10.88
C ILE A 31 -10.82 -22.77 -11.60
N ALA A 32 -10.64 -23.82 -12.39
CA ALA A 32 -11.73 -24.39 -13.20
C ALA A 32 -12.51 -25.48 -12.46
N GLU A 33 -11.84 -26.21 -11.57
CA GLU A 33 -12.44 -27.33 -10.85
C GLU A 33 -11.69 -27.60 -9.54
N VAL A 34 -12.42 -27.91 -8.48
CA VAL A 34 -11.91 -28.44 -7.23
C VAL A 34 -12.68 -29.70 -6.89
N GLY A 35 -12.01 -30.83 -6.70
CA GLY A 35 -12.68 -32.10 -6.48
C GLY A 35 -11.70 -33.20 -6.12
N GLN A 36 -12.21 -34.41 -5.89
CA GLN A 36 -11.36 -35.58 -5.60
C GLN A 36 -11.15 -36.42 -6.86
N ASN A 37 -9.95 -36.98 -6.99
CA ASN A 37 -9.60 -37.92 -8.06
C ASN A 37 -9.78 -37.36 -9.48
N LEU A 38 -9.47 -36.09 -9.71
CA LEU A 38 -9.56 -35.49 -11.05
C LEU A 38 -8.56 -36.19 -11.98
N ALA A 39 -9.09 -36.69 -13.13
CA ALA A 39 -8.24 -37.29 -14.14
C ALA A 39 -7.45 -36.21 -14.91
N PRO A 40 -6.15 -36.41 -15.18
CA PRO A 40 -5.38 -35.54 -16.05
C PRO A 40 -6.01 -35.46 -17.45
N ALA A 41 -6.04 -34.28 -18.04
CA ALA A 41 -6.62 -34.00 -19.35
C ALA A 41 -5.65 -33.18 -20.25
N GLY A 42 -4.34 -33.46 -20.12
CA GLY A 42 -3.28 -32.84 -20.93
C GLY A 42 -2.56 -31.66 -20.25
N GLU A 43 -3.01 -31.22 -19.08
CA GLU A 43 -2.34 -30.22 -18.28
C GLU A 43 -1.08 -30.75 -17.58
N ARG A 44 -0.19 -29.85 -17.15
CA ARG A 44 0.94 -30.21 -16.28
C ARG A 44 0.42 -30.61 -14.91
N VAL A 45 0.83 -31.80 -14.42
CA VAL A 45 0.38 -32.34 -13.14
C VAL A 45 1.45 -32.08 -12.07
N PHE A 46 1.02 -31.60 -10.90
CA PHE A 46 1.81 -31.48 -9.70
C PHE A 46 1.20 -32.35 -8.61
N ASP A 47 2.01 -33.19 -7.99
CA ASP A 47 1.60 -33.91 -6.80
C ASP A 47 1.89 -33.07 -5.56
N ALA A 48 0.86 -32.74 -4.82
CA ALA A 48 0.90 -31.96 -3.59
C ALA A 48 0.62 -32.80 -2.34
N GLU A 49 0.90 -34.11 -2.42
CA GLU A 49 0.77 -34.98 -1.25
C GLU A 49 1.61 -34.41 -0.06
N ASN A 50 0.99 -34.33 1.11
CA ASN A 50 1.55 -33.70 2.32
C ASN A 50 1.85 -32.19 2.21
N CYS A 51 1.32 -31.51 1.19
CA CYS A 51 1.43 -30.06 1.03
C CYS A 51 0.07 -29.39 1.21
N TYR A 52 0.11 -28.11 1.63
CA TYR A 52 -1.05 -27.25 1.54
C TYR A 52 -1.16 -26.61 0.15
N VAL A 53 -2.39 -26.52 -0.35
CA VAL A 53 -2.74 -25.78 -1.57
C VAL A 53 -3.62 -24.61 -1.15
N CYS A 54 -3.08 -23.41 -1.27
CA CYS A 54 -3.76 -22.20 -0.83
C CYS A 54 -3.60 -21.08 -1.88
N PRO A 55 -4.41 -20.01 -1.82
CA PRO A 55 -4.14 -18.79 -2.56
C PRO A 55 -2.73 -18.28 -2.26
N GLY A 56 -2.08 -17.68 -3.25
CA GLY A 56 -0.79 -17.03 -3.02
C GLY A 56 -0.93 -15.88 -2.03
N PHE A 57 0.15 -15.60 -1.29
CA PHE A 57 0.15 -14.54 -0.31
C PHE A 57 0.07 -13.16 -0.98
N ILE A 58 -0.62 -12.24 -0.33
CA ILE A 58 -0.65 -10.81 -0.67
C ILE A 58 0.33 -10.12 0.28
N GLU A 59 1.43 -9.61 -0.26
CA GLU A 59 2.31 -8.72 0.49
C GLU A 59 1.66 -7.34 0.53
N SER A 60 1.10 -7.01 1.69
CA SER A 60 0.20 -5.86 1.84
C SER A 60 0.91 -4.54 2.13
N HIS A 61 2.22 -4.56 2.38
CA HIS A 61 2.99 -3.38 2.72
C HIS A 61 4.40 -3.45 2.18
N THR A 62 4.64 -2.78 1.05
CA THR A 62 5.96 -2.75 0.41
C THR A 62 6.30 -1.37 -0.14
N HIS A 63 7.60 -1.17 -0.41
CA HIS A 63 8.15 0.00 -1.08
C HIS A 63 8.95 -0.38 -2.34
N TYR A 64 8.50 -1.45 -3.02
CA TYR A 64 9.12 -1.92 -4.26
C TYR A 64 8.84 -1.03 -5.48
N ASP A 65 7.93 -0.07 -5.39
CA ASP A 65 7.57 0.87 -6.46
C ASP A 65 8.76 1.66 -7.02
N ALA A 66 9.83 1.78 -6.26
CA ALA A 66 11.11 2.29 -6.73
C ALA A 66 12.02 1.17 -7.25
N SER A 67 12.33 0.18 -6.40
CA SER A 67 13.37 -0.82 -6.67
C SER A 67 13.06 -1.77 -7.82
N MET A 68 11.78 -1.99 -8.16
CA MET A 68 11.38 -2.83 -9.29
C MET A 68 11.87 -2.33 -10.67
N TRP A 69 12.32 -1.06 -10.77
CA TRP A 69 12.93 -0.55 -11.98
C TRP A 69 14.31 -1.16 -12.27
N TRP A 70 15.01 -1.68 -11.25
CA TRP A 70 16.33 -2.32 -11.38
C TRP A 70 16.40 -3.72 -10.77
N GLN A 71 15.40 -4.11 -9.97
CA GLN A 71 15.23 -5.45 -9.41
C GLN A 71 13.84 -6.00 -9.74
N PRO A 72 13.54 -6.23 -11.03
CA PRO A 72 12.19 -6.62 -11.46
C PRO A 72 11.83 -8.06 -11.09
N ASP A 73 12.74 -8.90 -10.67
CA ASP A 73 12.53 -10.23 -10.14
C ASP A 73 11.84 -10.23 -8.77
N LEU A 74 11.92 -9.11 -8.03
CA LEU A 74 11.31 -8.91 -6.71
C LEU A 74 11.73 -9.98 -5.67
N ASP A 75 12.94 -10.54 -5.85
CA ASP A 75 13.48 -11.50 -4.87
C ASP A 75 13.59 -10.84 -3.48
N PRO A 76 13.15 -11.49 -2.41
CA PRO A 76 12.73 -12.90 -2.29
C PRO A 76 11.22 -13.17 -2.32
N LEU A 77 10.36 -12.19 -2.64
CA LEU A 77 8.91 -12.31 -2.51
C LEU A 77 8.30 -13.53 -3.25
N PRO A 78 8.65 -13.80 -4.53
CA PRO A 78 8.10 -14.97 -5.22
C PRO A 78 8.49 -16.29 -4.54
N GLY A 79 9.71 -16.34 -3.99
CA GLY A 79 10.24 -17.51 -3.28
C GLY A 79 9.49 -17.82 -1.98
N TYR A 80 8.87 -16.82 -1.36
CA TYR A 80 8.03 -16.97 -0.16
C TYR A 80 6.55 -17.23 -0.50
N GLY A 81 6.20 -17.36 -1.77
CA GLY A 81 4.83 -17.65 -2.21
C GLY A 81 3.95 -16.42 -2.32
N ALA A 82 4.53 -15.21 -2.31
CA ALA A 82 3.77 -14.02 -2.65
C ALA A 82 3.39 -14.05 -4.14
N THR A 83 2.15 -13.70 -4.45
CA THR A 83 1.62 -13.62 -5.82
C THR A 83 1.07 -12.23 -6.14
N THR A 84 0.92 -11.39 -5.13
CA THR A 84 0.45 -10.02 -5.24
C THR A 84 1.19 -9.15 -4.23
N MET A 85 1.52 -7.92 -4.61
CA MET A 85 2.08 -6.92 -3.70
C MET A 85 1.31 -5.60 -3.78
N ILE A 86 1.30 -4.89 -2.66
CA ILE A 86 0.74 -3.53 -2.54
C ILE A 86 1.89 -2.59 -2.23
N MET A 87 2.03 -1.56 -3.05
CA MET A 87 3.11 -0.56 -3.00
C MET A 87 2.57 0.83 -2.66
N GLY A 88 3.47 1.81 -2.56
CA GLY A 88 3.10 3.20 -2.33
C GLY A 88 2.53 3.43 -0.94
N ASN A 89 2.96 2.66 0.03
CA ASN A 89 2.53 2.76 1.44
C ASN A 89 3.16 3.99 2.12
N CYS A 90 2.81 4.23 3.37
CA CYS A 90 3.47 5.17 4.28
C CYS A 90 3.47 6.63 3.81
N GLY A 91 2.55 7.00 2.93
CA GLY A 91 2.42 8.37 2.43
C GLY A 91 3.42 8.74 1.33
N PHE A 92 4.21 7.81 0.81
CA PHE A 92 5.12 8.08 -0.30
C PHE A 92 5.05 7.02 -1.40
N SER A 93 5.21 7.48 -2.63
CA SER A 93 5.16 6.68 -3.85
C SER A 93 5.94 7.38 -4.97
N MET A 94 6.16 6.69 -6.08
CA MET A 94 6.88 7.23 -7.24
C MET A 94 6.06 8.21 -8.09
N ALA A 95 4.78 8.32 -7.85
CA ALA A 95 3.86 9.19 -8.58
C ALA A 95 2.66 9.62 -7.71
N PRO A 96 2.06 10.81 -8.00
CA PRO A 96 2.41 11.77 -9.04
C PRO A 96 3.74 12.49 -8.79
N LEU A 97 4.24 13.25 -9.76
CA LEU A 97 5.56 13.86 -9.68
C LEU A 97 5.54 15.30 -10.21
N HIS A 98 6.07 16.23 -9.44
CA HIS A 98 6.33 17.58 -9.92
C HIS A 98 7.45 17.59 -10.97
N PRO A 99 7.36 18.39 -12.06
CA PRO A 99 8.35 18.38 -13.13
C PRO A 99 9.74 18.89 -12.73
N SER A 100 9.87 19.59 -11.61
CA SER A 100 11.16 20.11 -11.16
C SER A 100 12.10 19.00 -10.68
N LYS A 101 13.40 19.18 -10.99
CA LYS A 101 14.45 18.26 -10.48
C LYS A 101 14.45 18.20 -8.96
N GLN A 102 14.25 19.33 -8.28
CA GLN A 102 14.29 19.41 -6.83
C GLN A 102 13.23 18.50 -6.19
N ALA A 103 11.99 18.53 -6.68
CA ALA A 103 10.94 17.64 -6.16
C ALA A 103 11.23 16.15 -6.42
N ARG A 104 11.88 15.81 -7.54
CA ARG A 104 12.37 14.44 -7.78
C ARG A 104 13.45 14.03 -6.78
N ASP A 105 14.38 14.93 -6.49
CA ASP A 105 15.45 14.69 -5.52
C ASP A 105 14.85 14.47 -4.12
N GLU A 106 13.77 15.20 -3.75
CA GLU A 106 13.03 14.98 -2.51
C GLU A 106 12.38 13.59 -2.46
N VAL A 107 11.70 13.16 -3.52
CA VAL A 107 11.12 11.80 -3.59
C VAL A 107 12.20 10.73 -3.42
N MET A 108 13.32 10.85 -4.12
CA MET A 108 14.46 9.92 -3.95
C MET A 108 15.01 9.95 -2.52
N GLY A 109 15.10 11.16 -1.91
CA GLY A 109 15.55 11.35 -0.54
C GLY A 109 14.65 10.66 0.49
N ILE A 110 13.34 10.71 0.30
CA ILE A 110 12.35 10.05 1.14
C ILE A 110 12.55 8.53 1.10
N PHE A 111 12.58 7.93 -0.10
CA PHE A 111 12.84 6.49 -0.24
C PHE A 111 14.20 6.07 0.32
N SER A 112 15.21 6.91 0.16
CA SER A 112 16.55 6.63 0.70
C SER A 112 16.58 6.69 2.21
N PHE A 113 15.87 7.62 2.81
CA PHE A 113 15.85 7.81 4.26
C PHE A 113 15.00 6.76 4.99
N PHE A 114 13.79 6.49 4.49
CA PHE A 114 12.88 5.56 5.16
C PHE A 114 13.19 4.09 4.86
N GLU A 115 13.66 3.78 3.65
CA GLU A 115 13.80 2.40 3.17
C GLU A 115 15.26 2.00 2.90
N ASP A 116 16.21 2.83 3.28
CA ASP A 116 17.65 2.60 3.03
C ASP A 116 17.97 2.32 1.54
N ILE A 117 17.12 2.79 0.60
CA ILE A 117 17.32 2.56 -0.84
C ILE A 117 18.38 3.54 -1.36
N PRO A 118 19.50 3.05 -1.92
CA PRO A 118 20.56 3.93 -2.44
C PRO A 118 20.08 4.84 -3.56
N ILE A 119 20.47 6.12 -3.56
CA ILE A 119 20.07 7.12 -4.58
C ILE A 119 20.61 6.78 -5.97
N GLY A 120 21.80 6.17 -6.05
CA GLY A 120 22.44 5.85 -7.33
C GLY A 120 21.59 5.04 -8.30
N PRO A 121 20.97 3.92 -7.88
CA PRO A 121 20.05 3.16 -8.71
C PRO A 121 18.86 3.96 -9.26
N PHE A 122 18.27 4.86 -8.49
CA PHE A 122 17.21 5.76 -8.96
C PHE A 122 17.67 6.61 -10.15
N GLN A 123 18.86 7.21 -10.02
CA GLN A 123 19.41 8.09 -11.06
C GLN A 123 19.75 7.35 -12.34
N GLN A 124 20.11 6.06 -12.25
CA GLN A 124 20.56 5.25 -13.37
C GLN A 124 19.45 4.51 -14.10
N ASN A 125 18.38 4.12 -13.40
CA ASN A 125 17.41 3.16 -13.91
C ASN A 125 16.00 3.74 -14.09
N VAL A 126 15.64 4.79 -13.35
CA VAL A 126 14.29 5.37 -13.40
C VAL A 126 14.23 6.44 -14.48
N PRO A 127 13.32 6.34 -15.46
CA PRO A 127 13.27 7.28 -16.61
C PRO A 127 12.73 8.66 -16.25
N TRP A 128 11.94 8.77 -15.16
CA TRP A 128 11.32 10.03 -14.69
C TRP A 128 10.52 10.77 -15.79
N ASP A 129 9.79 10.02 -16.63
CA ASP A 129 9.07 10.51 -17.80
C ASP A 129 7.55 10.67 -17.58
N TRP A 130 7.12 10.82 -16.34
CA TRP A 130 5.72 11.02 -15.93
C TRP A 130 5.55 12.23 -15.02
N THR A 131 4.31 12.72 -14.96
CA THR A 131 3.83 13.72 -14.00
C THR A 131 2.62 13.18 -13.23
N THR A 132 1.75 12.41 -13.89
CA THR A 132 0.59 11.78 -13.27
C THR A 132 0.84 10.31 -12.94
N TRP A 133 -0.02 9.73 -12.11
CA TRP A 133 0.06 8.32 -11.78
C TRP A 133 -0.28 7.42 -12.98
N SER A 134 -1.22 7.84 -13.81
CA SER A 134 -1.56 7.09 -15.04
C SER A 134 -0.40 7.05 -16.04
N GLU A 135 0.41 8.10 -16.12
CA GLU A 135 1.63 8.13 -16.93
C GLU A 135 2.71 7.23 -16.34
N TYR A 136 2.91 7.28 -15.03
CA TYR A 136 3.83 6.35 -14.32
C TYR A 136 3.48 4.90 -14.61
N ARG A 137 2.21 4.52 -14.47
CA ARG A 137 1.75 3.17 -14.77
C ARG A 137 2.08 2.77 -16.21
N LYS A 138 1.82 3.62 -17.19
CA LYS A 138 2.13 3.35 -18.62
C LYS A 138 3.64 3.19 -18.85
N SER A 139 4.45 4.07 -18.26
CA SER A 139 5.92 3.98 -18.35
C SER A 139 6.42 2.68 -17.74
N PHE A 140 5.93 2.33 -16.55
CA PHE A 140 6.28 1.10 -15.88
C PHE A 140 5.88 -0.14 -16.68
N GLU A 141 4.62 -0.27 -17.09
CA GLU A 141 4.12 -1.42 -17.85
C GLU A 141 4.85 -1.63 -19.19
N LYS A 142 5.34 -0.57 -19.78
CA LYS A 142 6.17 -0.61 -21.00
C LYS A 142 7.58 -1.14 -20.73
N SER A 143 8.18 -0.75 -19.62
CA SER A 143 9.63 -0.89 -19.38
C SER A 143 9.98 -2.05 -18.47
N VAL A 144 9.10 -2.42 -17.54
CA VAL A 144 9.37 -3.41 -16.49
C VAL A 144 8.39 -4.57 -16.57
N LYS A 145 8.90 -5.78 -16.30
CA LYS A 145 8.09 -7.00 -16.18
C LYS A 145 8.40 -7.64 -14.84
N VAL A 146 7.40 -7.73 -14.00
CA VAL A 146 7.50 -8.34 -12.68
C VAL A 146 6.74 -9.67 -12.62
N PRO A 147 7.14 -10.64 -11.78
CA PRO A 147 6.52 -11.96 -11.68
C PRO A 147 5.23 -11.97 -10.84
N LEU A 148 4.90 -10.88 -10.15
CA LEU A 148 3.75 -10.75 -9.26
C LEU A 148 2.70 -9.82 -9.86
N ASN A 149 1.44 -10.00 -9.42
CA ASN A 149 0.45 -8.94 -9.55
C ASN A 149 0.82 -7.79 -8.61
N TYR A 150 0.47 -6.57 -8.99
CA TYR A 150 0.74 -5.41 -8.15
C TYR A 150 -0.41 -4.40 -8.22
N THR A 151 -0.54 -3.65 -7.14
CA THR A 151 -1.31 -2.40 -7.07
C THR A 151 -0.56 -1.41 -6.19
N SER A 152 -0.92 -0.14 -6.28
CA SER A 152 -0.22 0.92 -5.53
C SER A 152 -1.21 1.92 -4.97
N TYR A 153 -0.90 2.42 -3.79
CA TYR A 153 -1.45 3.67 -3.29
C TYR A 153 -0.82 4.86 -4.00
N VAL A 154 -1.50 5.99 -3.94
CA VAL A 154 -0.91 7.31 -4.18
C VAL A 154 -0.40 7.83 -2.85
N GLY A 155 0.87 8.14 -2.75
CA GLY A 155 1.44 8.74 -1.54
C GLY A 155 1.01 10.20 -1.40
N HIS A 156 0.57 10.61 -0.21
CA HIS A 156 0.16 11.98 0.06
C HIS A 156 1.33 12.98 -0.04
N ILE A 157 2.53 12.58 0.35
CA ILE A 157 3.73 13.43 0.25
C ILE A 157 4.02 13.80 -1.22
N PRO A 158 4.20 12.85 -2.17
CA PRO A 158 4.39 13.19 -3.56
C PRO A 158 3.18 13.88 -4.20
N LEU A 159 1.96 13.61 -3.74
CA LEU A 159 0.77 14.31 -4.19
C LEU A 159 0.84 15.81 -3.86
N ARG A 160 1.21 16.16 -2.61
CA ARG A 160 1.45 17.53 -2.19
C ARG A 160 2.62 18.16 -2.94
N LEU A 161 3.74 17.45 -3.09
CA LEU A 161 4.88 17.92 -3.88
C LEU A 161 4.49 18.17 -5.34
N ALA A 162 3.66 17.33 -5.94
CA ALA A 162 3.21 17.50 -7.32
C ALA A 162 2.39 18.78 -7.53
N ALA A 163 1.53 19.14 -6.57
CA ALA A 163 0.68 20.31 -6.64
C ALA A 163 1.35 21.62 -6.19
N MET A 164 2.24 21.54 -5.20
CA MET A 164 2.78 22.69 -4.48
C MET A 164 4.28 22.91 -4.71
N GLY A 165 4.99 21.93 -5.28
CA GLY A 165 6.44 21.93 -5.30
C GLY A 165 7.01 21.92 -3.89
N MET A 166 8.09 22.67 -3.65
CA MET A 166 8.76 22.70 -2.35
C MET A 166 7.96 23.38 -1.24
N ASP A 167 6.95 24.19 -1.58
CA ASP A 167 6.04 24.80 -0.59
C ASP A 167 5.25 23.74 0.21
N ALA A 168 5.17 22.52 -0.30
CA ALA A 168 4.57 21.39 0.41
C ALA A 168 5.20 21.12 1.80
N TRP A 169 6.48 21.48 1.96
CA TRP A 169 7.22 21.33 3.21
C TRP A 169 7.05 22.51 4.19
N GLU A 170 6.47 23.63 3.74
CA GLU A 170 6.52 24.88 4.46
C GLU A 170 5.15 25.34 4.98
N ARG A 171 4.06 24.93 4.31
CA ARG A 171 2.73 25.46 4.58
C ARG A 171 1.60 24.52 4.23
N ALA A 172 0.40 24.84 4.70
CA ALA A 172 -0.85 24.25 4.21
C ALA A 172 -1.09 24.64 2.72
N ALA A 173 -1.83 23.79 2.01
CA ALA A 173 -2.21 24.02 0.63
C ALA A 173 -3.28 25.11 0.49
N THR A 174 -3.21 25.86 -0.60
CA THR A 174 -4.29 26.78 -1.03
C THR A 174 -5.47 25.97 -1.61
N PRO A 175 -6.67 26.59 -1.75
CA PRO A 175 -7.80 25.91 -2.40
C PRO A 175 -7.48 25.44 -3.83
N GLU A 176 -6.68 26.17 -4.59
CA GLU A 176 -6.28 25.83 -5.96
C GLU A 176 -5.32 24.63 -5.97
N GLU A 177 -4.40 24.58 -5.01
CA GLU A 177 -3.49 23.45 -4.84
C GLU A 177 -4.23 22.17 -4.36
N ILE A 178 -5.21 22.32 -3.48
CA ILE A 178 -6.12 21.25 -3.08
C ILE A 178 -6.90 20.70 -4.29
N ALA A 179 -7.42 21.57 -5.14
CA ALA A 179 -8.12 21.16 -6.36
C ALA A 179 -7.17 20.39 -7.30
N THR A 180 -5.93 20.85 -7.46
CA THR A 180 -4.91 20.14 -8.25
C THR A 180 -4.61 18.75 -7.67
N MET A 181 -4.47 18.63 -6.35
CA MET A 181 -4.28 17.32 -5.70
C MET A 181 -5.47 16.40 -5.93
N ALA A 182 -6.69 16.92 -5.83
CA ALA A 182 -7.91 16.17 -6.09
C ALA A 182 -7.98 15.66 -7.55
N GLU A 183 -7.59 16.46 -8.54
CA GLU A 183 -7.50 16.04 -9.94
C GLU A 183 -6.43 14.96 -10.17
N LEU A 184 -5.26 15.10 -9.56
CA LEU A 184 -4.19 14.10 -9.64
C LEU A 184 -4.58 12.76 -8.97
N LEU A 185 -5.30 12.81 -7.85
CA LEU A 185 -5.80 11.60 -7.20
C LEU A 185 -6.91 10.95 -8.04
N ASP A 186 -7.79 11.73 -8.67
CA ASP A 186 -8.83 11.23 -9.57
C ASP A 186 -8.22 10.50 -10.78
N ASP A 187 -7.19 11.07 -11.42
CA ASP A 187 -6.43 10.41 -12.50
C ASP A 187 -5.88 9.06 -12.03
N ALA A 188 -5.30 9.03 -10.85
CA ALA A 188 -4.70 7.82 -10.31
C ALA A 188 -5.75 6.73 -10.03
N LEU A 189 -6.86 7.06 -9.38
CA LEU A 189 -7.93 6.11 -9.07
C LEU A 189 -8.63 5.61 -10.33
N ALA A 190 -8.87 6.50 -11.31
CA ALA A 190 -9.40 6.12 -12.62
C ALA A 190 -8.45 5.17 -13.37
N ALA A 191 -7.15 5.32 -13.18
CA ALA A 191 -6.12 4.44 -13.75
C ALA A 191 -5.88 3.15 -12.93
N GLY A 192 -6.56 2.95 -11.80
CA GLY A 192 -6.53 1.71 -11.02
C GLY A 192 -5.61 1.74 -9.81
N ALA A 193 -5.23 2.91 -9.29
CA ALA A 193 -4.61 3.01 -7.98
C ALA A 193 -5.57 2.53 -6.88
N LEU A 194 -5.03 1.95 -5.82
CA LEU A 194 -5.82 1.35 -4.73
C LEU A 194 -6.49 2.40 -3.84
N GLY A 195 -5.89 3.58 -3.74
CA GLY A 195 -6.34 4.64 -2.86
C GLY A 195 -5.21 5.61 -2.51
N LEU A 196 -5.31 6.21 -1.35
CA LEU A 196 -4.35 7.18 -0.82
C LEU A 196 -3.57 6.57 0.34
N SER A 197 -2.26 6.76 0.40
CA SER A 197 -1.47 6.50 1.60
C SER A 197 -1.01 7.81 2.23
N ASP A 198 -0.90 7.81 3.56
CA ASP A 198 -0.55 8.99 4.32
C ASP A 198 0.42 8.71 5.46
N ASN A 199 1.11 9.76 5.91
CA ASN A 199 2.07 9.71 6.99
C ASN A 199 1.85 10.88 7.95
N MET A 200 1.29 10.57 9.11
CA MET A 200 1.00 11.55 10.16
C MET A 200 1.97 11.45 11.36
N HIS A 201 3.20 11.03 11.11
CA HIS A 201 4.14 10.77 12.21
C HIS A 201 5.57 11.19 11.92
N ASP A 202 6.08 10.97 10.73
CA ASP A 202 7.50 10.96 10.45
C ASP A 202 8.12 12.36 10.15
N HIS A 203 9.42 12.35 10.00
CA HIS A 203 10.27 13.45 9.59
C HIS A 203 11.25 12.97 8.51
N ASP A 204 11.87 13.88 7.80
CA ASP A 204 12.97 13.56 6.88
C ASP A 204 14.33 13.43 7.62
N GLY A 205 15.38 13.16 6.86
CA GLY A 205 16.74 13.01 7.38
C GLY A 205 17.33 14.29 8.01
N THR A 206 16.61 15.40 8.02
CA THR A 206 16.99 16.67 8.63
C THR A 206 16.09 17.07 9.81
N ASP A 207 15.28 16.13 10.31
CA ASP A 207 14.25 16.34 11.34
C ASP A 207 13.10 17.27 10.92
N ARG A 208 12.92 17.52 9.63
CA ARG A 208 11.82 18.29 9.09
C ARG A 208 10.59 17.39 8.99
N ALA A 209 9.48 17.80 9.64
CA ALA A 209 8.22 17.05 9.60
C ALA A 209 7.73 16.83 8.17
N VAL A 210 7.23 15.63 7.89
CA VAL A 210 6.73 15.28 6.53
C VAL A 210 5.57 16.19 6.11
N PRO A 211 5.43 16.50 4.81
CA PRO A 211 4.42 17.41 4.28
C PRO A 211 2.99 17.12 4.71
N SER A 212 2.63 15.86 4.88
CA SER A 212 1.29 15.44 5.31
C SER A 212 0.85 16.03 6.65
N LEU A 213 1.79 16.31 7.55
CA LEU A 213 1.50 16.93 8.85
C LEU A 213 1.04 18.39 8.74
N LEU A 214 1.26 19.04 7.59
CA LEU A 214 0.81 20.40 7.31
C LEU A 214 -0.55 20.45 6.61
N ALA A 215 -1.15 19.31 6.29
CA ALA A 215 -2.44 19.23 5.61
C ALA A 215 -3.59 19.70 6.51
N CYS A 216 -4.46 20.54 5.98
CA CYS A 216 -5.67 21.00 6.67
C CYS A 216 -6.85 20.04 6.43
N ASP A 217 -7.94 20.19 7.19
CA ASP A 217 -9.14 19.36 7.05
C ASP A 217 -9.76 19.47 5.66
N ALA A 218 -9.80 20.67 5.08
CA ALA A 218 -10.34 20.88 3.73
C ALA A 218 -9.58 20.11 2.65
N GLU A 219 -8.27 19.91 2.83
CA GLU A 219 -7.46 19.06 1.94
C GLU A 219 -7.88 17.59 2.05
N PHE A 220 -8.00 17.05 3.26
CA PHE A 220 -8.46 15.68 3.47
C PHE A 220 -9.90 15.48 2.98
N GLU A 221 -10.81 16.41 3.27
CA GLU A 221 -12.20 16.35 2.79
C GLU A 221 -12.25 16.26 1.25
N ALA A 222 -11.51 17.11 0.55
CA ALA A 222 -11.47 17.10 -0.91
C ALA A 222 -10.90 15.75 -1.45
N LEU A 223 -9.84 15.23 -0.87
CA LEU A 223 -9.24 13.95 -1.28
C LEU A 223 -10.18 12.76 -0.97
N PHE A 224 -10.82 12.75 0.18
CA PHE A 224 -11.79 11.72 0.53
C PHE A 224 -13.06 11.80 -0.33
N ASP A 225 -13.50 12.99 -0.73
CA ASP A 225 -14.61 13.16 -1.68
C ASP A 225 -14.27 12.57 -3.05
N VAL A 226 -13.01 12.64 -3.48
CA VAL A 226 -12.54 11.92 -4.68
C VAL A 226 -12.63 10.42 -4.46
N MET A 227 -12.10 9.91 -3.34
CA MET A 227 -12.09 8.47 -3.05
C MET A 227 -13.49 7.86 -2.95
N ASP A 228 -14.46 8.57 -2.39
CA ASP A 228 -15.87 8.12 -2.26
C ASP A 228 -16.55 7.87 -3.62
N ARG A 229 -16.02 8.42 -4.71
CA ARG A 229 -16.53 8.20 -6.07
C ARG A 229 -16.13 6.84 -6.65
N TYR A 230 -15.12 6.20 -6.07
CA TYR A 230 -14.57 4.93 -6.55
C TYR A 230 -14.90 3.79 -5.58
N PRO A 231 -15.30 2.61 -6.10
CA PRO A 231 -15.60 1.47 -5.24
C PRO A 231 -14.32 0.89 -4.63
N ALA A 232 -14.41 0.47 -3.39
CA ALA A 232 -13.38 -0.29 -2.69
C ALA A 232 -12.02 0.41 -2.53
N THR A 233 -12.00 1.76 -2.51
CA THR A 233 -10.78 2.51 -2.21
C THR A 233 -10.32 2.28 -0.77
N CYS A 234 -9.02 2.37 -0.56
CA CYS A 234 -8.40 2.24 0.75
C CYS A 234 -7.59 3.49 1.09
N TYR A 235 -7.76 3.99 2.31
CA TYR A 235 -6.88 4.99 2.91
C TYR A 235 -5.94 4.29 3.88
N GLN A 236 -4.67 4.24 3.55
CA GLN A 236 -3.63 3.67 4.40
C GLN A 236 -2.92 4.80 5.12
N VAL A 237 -2.80 4.74 6.44
CA VAL A 237 -2.15 5.81 7.20
C VAL A 237 -1.21 5.27 8.25
N ILE A 238 -0.04 5.92 8.37
CA ILE A 238 0.82 5.80 9.54
C ILE A 238 0.46 6.90 10.52
N VAL A 239 0.17 6.51 11.75
CA VAL A 239 -0.03 7.42 12.86
C VAL A 239 1.03 7.18 13.94
N ASP A 240 1.23 8.14 14.82
CA ASP A 240 2.06 7.96 16.01
C ASP A 240 1.49 6.86 16.91
N THR A 241 1.94 5.64 16.65
CA THR A 241 1.51 4.44 17.38
C THR A 241 2.00 4.43 18.82
N PHE A 242 2.98 5.26 19.15
CA PHE A 242 3.44 5.44 20.53
C PHE A 242 2.52 6.32 21.35
N MET A 243 1.52 6.95 20.72
CA MET A 243 0.56 7.83 21.39
C MET A 243 1.22 8.94 22.20
N ARG A 244 2.43 9.32 21.83
CA ARG A 244 3.27 10.26 22.62
C ARG A 244 3.09 11.70 22.19
N MET A 245 2.84 11.93 20.89
CA MET A 245 2.73 13.27 20.32
C MET A 245 1.26 13.57 19.99
N ASN A 246 0.96 13.62 18.71
CA ASN A 246 -0.37 13.95 18.22
C ASN A 246 -1.20 12.72 17.81
N GLY A 247 -0.71 11.50 18.07
CA GLY A 247 -1.37 10.26 17.65
C GLY A 247 -2.85 10.18 18.03
N PRO A 248 -3.24 10.37 19.31
CA PRO A 248 -4.64 10.36 19.71
C PRO A 248 -5.47 11.46 19.05
N ALA A 249 -4.90 12.67 18.90
CA ALA A 249 -5.57 13.79 18.25
C ALA A 249 -5.77 13.52 16.75
N ASN A 250 -4.75 12.98 16.07
CA ASN A 250 -4.82 12.60 14.67
C ASN A 250 -5.84 11.50 14.42
N LEU A 251 -5.89 10.46 15.27
CA LEU A 251 -6.90 9.41 15.16
C LEU A 251 -8.33 9.95 15.32
N LYS A 252 -8.55 10.84 16.29
CA LYS A 252 -9.84 11.50 16.48
C LYS A 252 -10.21 12.42 15.32
N ARG A 253 -9.24 13.12 14.75
CA ARG A 253 -9.42 13.93 13.54
C ARG A 253 -9.86 13.06 12.36
N LEU A 254 -9.15 11.94 12.13
CA LEU A 254 -9.48 10.98 11.06
C LEU A 254 -10.84 10.33 11.28
N GLU A 255 -11.21 9.99 12.53
CA GLU A 255 -12.54 9.49 12.87
C GLU A 255 -13.63 10.47 12.39
N ALA A 256 -13.48 11.76 12.69
CA ALA A 256 -14.43 12.78 12.28
C ALA A 256 -14.53 12.96 10.76
N LEU A 257 -13.39 12.95 10.05
CA LEU A 257 -13.30 13.14 8.60
C LEU A 257 -13.80 11.93 7.81
N LEU A 258 -13.69 10.72 8.37
CA LEU A 258 -14.02 9.46 7.71
C LEU A 258 -15.40 8.90 8.09
N ALA A 259 -16.04 9.44 9.13
CA ALA A 259 -17.34 8.97 9.58
C ALA A 259 -18.40 9.01 8.48
N GLY A 260 -19.04 7.87 8.22
CA GLY A 260 -20.08 7.73 7.19
C GLY A 260 -19.58 7.65 5.73
N ARG A 261 -18.28 7.72 5.48
CA ARG A 261 -17.67 7.53 4.16
C ARG A 261 -17.53 6.03 3.82
N LYS A 262 -17.47 5.71 2.52
CA LYS A 262 -17.31 4.33 2.03
C LYS A 262 -15.85 3.91 1.86
N ILE A 263 -14.94 4.65 2.44
CA ILE A 263 -13.50 4.45 2.36
C ILE A 263 -13.10 3.40 3.40
N ARG A 264 -12.34 2.40 2.98
CA ARG A 264 -11.70 1.46 3.89
C ARG A 264 -10.44 2.09 4.46
N VAL A 265 -10.19 1.88 5.74
CA VAL A 265 -9.05 2.51 6.42
C VAL A 265 -8.11 1.45 6.97
N GLN A 266 -6.86 1.51 6.55
CA GLN A 266 -5.78 0.69 7.08
C GLN A 266 -4.85 1.56 7.93
N ILE A 267 -4.84 1.31 9.23
CA ILE A 267 -3.87 1.96 10.12
C ILE A 267 -2.63 1.09 10.20
N ALA A 268 -1.51 1.60 9.67
CA ALA A 268 -0.21 0.97 9.78
C ALA A 268 0.60 1.63 10.91
N GLY A 269 1.45 0.83 11.55
CA GLY A 269 2.36 1.36 12.56
C GLY A 269 3.20 0.27 13.21
N GLY A 270 4.44 0.60 13.54
CA GLY A 270 5.33 -0.27 14.30
C GLY A 270 4.98 -0.21 15.79
N ILE A 271 4.70 -1.35 16.41
CA ILE A 271 4.58 -1.47 17.86
C ILE A 271 5.78 -2.29 18.36
N PRO A 272 6.85 -1.67 18.87
CA PRO A 272 7.95 -2.40 19.47
C PRO A 272 7.45 -3.23 20.66
N THR A 273 7.98 -4.43 20.81
CA THR A 273 7.58 -5.41 21.84
C THR A 273 7.57 -4.82 23.26
N LEU A 274 8.47 -3.88 23.55
CA LEU A 274 8.52 -3.15 24.81
C LEU A 274 7.25 -2.36 25.14
N PHE A 275 6.47 -1.97 24.14
CA PHE A 275 5.26 -1.15 24.31
C PHE A 275 3.99 -1.98 24.50
N PHE A 276 3.99 -3.27 24.21
CA PHE A 276 2.94 -4.18 24.63
C PHE A 276 2.77 -4.18 26.16
N GLN A 277 3.88 -3.98 26.88
CA GLN A 277 3.88 -3.89 28.34
C GLN A 277 3.47 -2.51 28.86
N ALA A 278 3.48 -1.46 28.04
CA ALA A 278 3.25 -0.07 28.44
C ALA A 278 1.79 0.42 28.28
N GLY A 279 0.86 -0.44 27.90
CA GLY A 279 -0.56 -0.08 27.76
C GLY A 279 -0.93 0.65 26.46
N ILE A 280 0.00 0.78 25.50
CA ILE A 280 -0.26 1.45 24.21
C ILE A 280 -1.23 0.68 23.34
N LEU A 281 -1.11 -0.64 23.29
CA LEU A 281 -2.02 -1.49 22.52
C LEU A 281 -3.49 -1.33 22.93
N PRO A 282 -3.84 -1.29 24.23
CA PRO A 282 -5.22 -1.00 24.66
C PRO A 282 -5.73 0.36 24.19
N GLU A 283 -4.93 1.42 24.20
CA GLU A 283 -5.35 2.75 23.72
C GLU A 283 -5.57 2.74 22.20
N MET A 284 -4.72 2.08 21.44
CA MET A 284 -4.89 1.91 20.00
C MET A 284 -6.14 1.09 19.68
N GLN A 285 -6.39 0.01 20.43
CA GLN A 285 -7.61 -0.79 20.29
C GLN A 285 -8.89 0.02 20.60
N LYS A 286 -8.86 0.89 21.61
CA LYS A 286 -9.98 1.81 21.91
C LYS A 286 -10.22 2.77 20.76
N SER A 287 -9.18 3.38 20.20
CA SER A 287 -9.30 4.29 19.06
C SER A 287 -9.88 3.59 17.82
N ILE A 288 -9.43 2.39 17.51
CA ILE A 288 -9.99 1.59 16.41
C ILE A 288 -11.46 1.22 16.69
N ALA A 289 -11.81 0.88 17.94
CA ALA A 289 -13.18 0.60 18.33
C ALA A 289 -14.08 1.83 18.17
N SER A 290 -13.61 3.01 18.63
CA SER A 290 -14.31 4.29 18.45
C SER A 290 -14.56 4.62 16.98
N MET A 291 -13.56 4.46 16.12
CA MET A 291 -13.71 4.67 14.68
C MET A 291 -14.76 3.72 14.07
N ARG A 292 -14.78 2.45 14.49
CA ARG A 292 -15.79 1.47 14.02
C ARG A 292 -17.20 1.85 14.51
N GLU A 293 -17.33 2.31 15.75
CA GLU A 293 -18.60 2.81 16.29
C GLU A 293 -19.09 4.05 15.53
N ALA A 294 -18.16 4.91 15.07
CA ALA A 294 -18.44 6.04 14.19
C ALA A 294 -18.77 5.63 12.73
N GLY A 295 -18.76 4.33 12.41
CA GLY A 295 -19.09 3.80 11.09
C GLY A 295 -17.93 3.76 10.10
N VAL A 296 -16.69 3.89 10.57
CA VAL A 296 -15.49 3.77 9.72
C VAL A 296 -15.11 2.30 9.55
N ASP A 297 -14.94 1.84 8.31
CA ASP A 297 -14.43 0.49 8.01
C ASP A 297 -12.91 0.47 8.20
N VAL A 298 -12.47 0.26 9.43
CA VAL A 298 -11.05 0.35 9.83
C VAL A 298 -10.49 -0.97 10.34
N TRP A 299 -9.24 -1.27 9.92
CA TRP A 299 -8.46 -2.39 10.46
C TRP A 299 -6.98 -2.02 10.65
N PRO A 300 -6.29 -2.68 11.59
CA PRO A 300 -4.84 -2.56 11.67
C PRO A 300 -4.18 -3.22 10.46
N GLY A 301 -3.26 -2.52 9.80
CA GLY A 301 -2.57 -3.00 8.62
C GLY A 301 -1.47 -3.99 8.96
N PHE A 302 -0.53 -3.59 9.79
CA PHE A 302 0.47 -4.47 10.36
C PHE A 302 1.00 -3.91 11.68
N ALA A 303 1.44 -4.80 12.54
CA ALA A 303 2.23 -4.44 13.70
C ALA A 303 3.64 -4.98 13.49
N HIS A 304 4.61 -4.11 13.36
CA HIS A 304 6.01 -4.51 13.31
C HIS A 304 6.43 -4.94 14.72
N VAL A 305 6.52 -6.23 14.94
CA VAL A 305 7.14 -6.78 16.16
C VAL A 305 8.63 -6.91 15.87
N SER A 306 9.40 -5.94 16.27
CA SER A 306 10.86 -6.09 16.25
C SER A 306 11.23 -7.16 17.28
N PRO A 307 11.89 -8.26 16.90
CA PRO A 307 12.44 -9.16 17.87
C PRO A 307 13.46 -8.36 18.67
N THR A 308 13.22 -8.20 19.96
CA THR A 308 14.24 -7.67 20.84
C THR A 308 15.39 -8.67 20.87
N SER A 309 16.55 -8.23 20.39
CA SER A 309 17.83 -8.88 20.68
C SER A 309 18.09 -8.94 22.16
#